data_3314d6c39c645928a69bbc1ef7846bce
#
_entry.id   3314d6c39c645928a69bbc1ef7846bce
#
_cell.length_a   1.000
_cell.length_b   1.000
_cell.length_c   1.000
_cell.angle_alpha   90.00
_cell.angle_beta   90.00
_cell.angle_gamma   90.00
#
_symmetry.space_group_name_H-M   'P 1'
#
loop_
_entity.id
_entity.type
_entity.pdbx_description
1 polymer ?
#
loop_
_entity_poly.entity_id
_entity_poly.type
_entity_poly.pdbx_seq_one_letter_code
_entity_poly.pdbx_strand_id
1 'polypeptide(L)'
;KTLSDFNGKKIAVQKSSLQEKLTNEQIKDAQVVSLTKVPDALLELQQGKVDAVPVQSIVGGQYLITNPDLAPTNVFFKIDSKGSSVAVPKGNEDFIKIVNEVIKENRDNGNIDQWVDEMTKKAVENAKK
;
A
#
# COMPACT_ATOMS: atom_id res chain seq x y z
N LYS A 1 -4.51 4.96 17.91
CA LYS A 1 -4.58 3.50 17.67
C LYS A 1 -3.20 2.96 17.37
N THR A 2 -2.98 1.68 17.65
CA THR A 2 -1.74 0.95 17.44
C THR A 2 -2.05 -0.39 16.76
N LEU A 3 -1.05 -1.13 16.31
CA LEU A 3 -1.26 -2.46 15.72
C LEU A 3 -1.96 -3.42 16.69
N SER A 4 -1.73 -3.30 18.00
CA SER A 4 -2.37 -4.15 19.00
C SER A 4 -3.89 -3.95 19.12
N ASP A 5 -4.45 -2.84 18.67
CA ASP A 5 -5.89 -2.62 18.64
C ASP A 5 -6.60 -3.52 17.60
N PHE A 6 -5.82 -4.16 16.72
CA PHE A 6 -6.29 -5.10 15.72
C PHE A 6 -6.09 -6.57 16.12
N ASN A 7 -5.55 -6.86 17.31
CA ASN A 7 -5.39 -8.23 17.79
C ASN A 7 -6.75 -8.94 17.84
N GLY A 8 -6.81 -10.17 17.34
CA GLY A 8 -8.03 -10.97 17.24
C GLY A 8 -9.08 -10.46 16.25
N LYS A 9 -8.82 -9.35 15.56
CA LYS A 9 -9.73 -8.74 14.59
C LYS A 9 -9.72 -9.48 13.25
N LYS A 10 -10.84 -9.33 12.51
CA LYS A 10 -11.01 -9.89 11.17
C LYS A 10 -10.45 -8.91 10.14
N ILE A 11 -9.43 -9.34 9.41
CA ILE A 11 -8.66 -8.47 8.52
C ILE A 11 -8.65 -9.03 7.11
N ALA A 12 -9.23 -8.31 6.15
CA ALA A 12 -9.16 -8.71 4.75
C ALA A 12 -7.87 -8.20 4.12
N VAL A 13 -7.22 -9.06 3.36
CA VAL A 13 -5.93 -8.79 2.70
C VAL A 13 -5.96 -9.26 1.25
N GLN A 14 -5.13 -8.64 0.41
CA GLN A 14 -4.88 -9.20 -0.92
C GLN A 14 -4.00 -10.45 -0.78
N LYS A 15 -4.45 -11.56 -1.35
CA LYS A 15 -3.75 -12.84 -1.34
C LYS A 15 -2.35 -12.72 -1.92
N SER A 16 -1.38 -13.36 -1.27
CA SER A 16 0.04 -13.40 -1.65
C SER A 16 0.71 -12.02 -1.68
N SER A 17 0.15 -11.03 -0.98
CA SER A 17 0.72 -9.69 -0.86
C SER A 17 1.64 -9.55 0.35
N LEU A 18 2.44 -8.47 0.36
CA LEU A 18 3.21 -8.09 1.54
C LEU A 18 2.30 -7.79 2.74
N GLN A 19 1.12 -7.21 2.50
CA GLN A 19 0.13 -6.90 3.54
C GLN A 19 -0.38 -8.17 4.22
N GLU A 20 -0.62 -9.25 3.48
CA GLU A 20 -1.00 -10.55 4.06
C GLU A 20 0.11 -11.08 4.97
N LYS A 21 1.36 -11.08 4.49
CA LYS A 21 2.51 -11.50 5.29
C LYS A 21 2.63 -10.69 6.58
N LEU A 22 2.62 -9.35 6.47
CA LEU A 22 2.78 -8.46 7.62
C LEU A 22 1.61 -8.57 8.62
N THR A 23 0.39 -8.78 8.14
CA THR A 23 -0.77 -9.02 9.00
C THR A 23 -0.57 -10.26 9.85
N ASN A 24 -0.15 -11.37 9.24
CA ASN A 24 0.12 -12.63 9.95
C ASN A 24 1.30 -12.53 10.93
N GLU A 25 2.32 -11.72 10.61
CA GLU A 25 3.52 -11.58 11.44
C GLU A 25 3.35 -10.59 12.59
N GLN A 26 2.56 -9.52 12.42
CA GLN A 26 2.57 -8.38 13.35
C GLN A 26 1.24 -8.16 14.08
N ILE A 27 0.16 -8.79 13.68
CA ILE A 27 -1.12 -8.69 14.38
C ILE A 27 -1.43 -10.04 15.04
N LYS A 28 -1.40 -10.06 16.36
CA LYS A 28 -1.62 -11.28 17.12
C LYS A 28 -3.04 -11.79 16.95
N ASP A 29 -3.19 -13.10 16.71
CA ASP A 29 -4.49 -13.79 16.59
C ASP A 29 -5.42 -13.19 15.51
N ALA A 30 -4.86 -12.50 14.49
CA ALA A 30 -5.64 -11.94 13.39
C ALA A 30 -6.42 -13.03 12.64
N GLN A 31 -7.70 -12.78 12.39
CA GLN A 31 -8.52 -13.64 11.53
C GLN A 31 -8.37 -13.13 10.09
N VAL A 32 -7.41 -13.68 9.35
CA VAL A 32 -7.07 -13.20 8.00
C VAL A 32 -8.02 -13.74 6.95
N VAL A 33 -8.64 -12.85 6.18
CA VAL A 33 -9.49 -13.16 5.02
C VAL A 33 -8.74 -12.79 3.75
N SER A 34 -8.19 -13.79 3.05
CA SER A 34 -7.39 -13.58 1.85
C SER A 34 -8.28 -13.49 0.61
N LEU A 35 -8.28 -12.34 -0.07
CA LEU A 35 -9.07 -12.07 -1.27
C LEU A 35 -8.16 -11.78 -2.46
N THR A 36 -8.64 -12.03 -3.67
CA THR A 36 -7.83 -11.89 -4.88
C THR A 36 -7.56 -10.42 -5.21
N LYS A 37 -8.50 -9.52 -4.92
CA LYS A 37 -8.43 -8.12 -5.31
C LYS A 37 -8.72 -7.20 -4.11
N VAL A 38 -8.03 -6.06 -4.05
CA VAL A 38 -8.26 -5.03 -3.02
C VAL A 38 -9.69 -4.49 -3.03
N PRO A 39 -10.35 -4.20 -4.17
CA PRO A 39 -11.74 -3.77 -4.17
C PRO A 39 -12.68 -4.73 -3.46
N ASP A 40 -12.48 -6.05 -3.59
CA ASP A 40 -13.32 -7.05 -2.93
C ASP A 40 -13.12 -6.97 -1.40
N ALA A 41 -11.88 -6.76 -0.93
CA ALA A 41 -11.58 -6.57 0.48
C ALA A 41 -12.24 -5.30 1.05
N LEU A 42 -12.24 -4.21 0.30
CA LEU A 42 -12.91 -2.96 0.69
C LEU A 42 -14.43 -3.13 0.75
N LEU A 43 -15.02 -3.89 -0.15
CA LEU A 43 -16.44 -4.21 -0.13
C LEU A 43 -16.83 -5.01 1.13
N GLU A 44 -16.01 -6.00 1.52
CA GLU A 44 -16.19 -6.74 2.78
C GLU A 44 -16.10 -5.81 4.01
N LEU A 45 -15.20 -4.82 3.97
CA LEU A 45 -15.08 -3.80 5.03
C LEU A 45 -16.33 -2.91 5.10
N GLN A 46 -16.82 -2.40 3.97
CA GLN A 46 -18.02 -1.58 3.88
C GLN A 46 -19.29 -2.32 4.35
N GLN A 47 -19.33 -3.65 4.11
CA GLN A 47 -20.42 -4.51 4.58
C GLN A 47 -20.28 -4.94 6.05
N GLY A 48 -19.24 -4.47 6.76
CA GLY A 48 -18.99 -4.82 8.16
C GLY A 48 -18.60 -6.28 8.40
N LYS A 49 -18.18 -7.01 7.35
CA LYS A 49 -17.79 -8.41 7.44
C LYS A 49 -16.35 -8.58 7.94
N VAL A 50 -15.52 -7.55 7.79
CA VAL A 50 -14.16 -7.45 8.31
C VAL A 50 -13.97 -6.12 9.01
N ASP A 51 -12.99 -6.04 9.93
CA ASP A 51 -12.72 -4.87 10.76
C ASP A 51 -11.73 -3.89 10.11
N ALA A 52 -10.86 -4.38 9.23
CA ALA A 52 -9.84 -3.57 8.56
C ALA A 52 -9.32 -4.21 7.26
N VAL A 53 -8.74 -3.35 6.41
CA VAL A 53 -8.04 -3.74 5.18
C VAL A 53 -6.71 -2.99 5.12
N PRO A 54 -5.55 -3.64 5.26
CA PRO A 54 -4.26 -3.01 5.06
C PRO A 54 -3.95 -2.87 3.57
N VAL A 55 -3.58 -1.67 3.18
CA VAL A 55 -3.17 -1.32 1.81
C VAL A 55 -1.94 -0.41 1.83
N GLN A 56 -1.27 -0.27 0.70
CA GLN A 56 -0.22 0.74 0.57
C GLN A 56 -0.84 2.16 0.67
N SER A 57 -0.12 3.09 1.30
CA SER A 57 -0.64 4.45 1.58
C SER A 57 -1.15 5.17 0.33
N ILE A 58 -0.42 5.11 -0.78
CA ILE A 58 -0.83 5.73 -2.05
C ILE A 58 -2.13 5.11 -2.57
N VAL A 59 -2.22 3.78 -2.56
CA VAL A 59 -3.42 3.03 -2.99
C VAL A 59 -4.59 3.32 -2.06
N GLY A 60 -4.35 3.32 -0.74
CA GLY A 60 -5.35 3.66 0.27
C GLY A 60 -5.91 5.07 0.08
N GLY A 61 -5.03 6.05 -0.18
CA GLY A 61 -5.44 7.44 -0.46
C GLY A 61 -6.40 7.55 -1.64
N GLN A 62 -6.16 6.80 -2.73
CA GLN A 62 -7.06 6.78 -3.89
C GLN A 62 -8.44 6.19 -3.54
N TYR A 63 -8.48 5.10 -2.77
CA TYR A 63 -9.74 4.48 -2.36
C TYR A 63 -10.54 5.35 -1.40
N LEU A 64 -9.92 6.08 -0.49
CA LEU A 64 -10.60 6.98 0.43
C LEU A 64 -11.34 8.11 -0.28
N ILE A 65 -10.84 8.57 -1.42
CA ILE A 65 -11.52 9.62 -2.21
C ILE A 65 -12.80 9.10 -2.88
N THR A 66 -12.77 7.85 -3.33
CA THR A 66 -13.93 7.22 -4.01
C THR A 66 -14.88 6.51 -3.03
N ASN A 67 -14.47 6.31 -1.77
CA ASN A 67 -15.25 5.63 -0.73
C ASN A 67 -15.25 6.49 0.56
N PRO A 68 -16.08 7.54 0.62
CA PRO A 68 -16.07 8.52 1.72
C PRO A 68 -16.55 7.95 3.07
N ASP A 69 -17.15 6.78 3.09
CA ASP A 69 -17.54 6.00 4.25
C ASP A 69 -16.37 5.26 4.92
N LEU A 70 -15.21 5.16 4.25
CA LEU A 70 -13.99 4.60 4.80
C LEU A 70 -13.11 5.68 5.44
N ALA A 71 -12.38 5.30 6.48
CA ALA A 71 -11.45 6.19 7.18
C ALA A 71 -10.08 5.52 7.38
N PRO A 72 -8.97 6.28 7.24
CA PRO A 72 -7.64 5.77 7.53
C PRO A 72 -7.45 5.65 9.05
N THR A 73 -6.68 4.64 9.48
CA THR A 73 -6.40 4.42 10.90
C THR A 73 -5.12 5.10 11.37
N ASN A 74 -4.24 5.52 10.46
CA ASN A 74 -2.89 6.02 10.74
C ASN A 74 -2.02 5.02 11.53
N VAL A 75 -2.29 3.73 11.39
CA VAL A 75 -1.50 2.64 11.97
C VAL A 75 -0.72 1.97 10.85
N PHE A 76 0.58 1.82 11.03
CA PHE A 76 1.48 1.30 10.00
C PHE A 76 2.20 0.05 10.49
N PHE A 77 2.39 -0.92 9.59
CA PHE A 77 3.28 -2.04 9.84
C PHE A 77 4.74 -1.59 9.93
N LYS A 78 5.52 -2.29 10.72
CA LYS A 78 6.98 -2.17 10.66
C LYS A 78 7.46 -2.90 9.41
N ILE A 79 8.13 -2.19 8.52
CA ILE A 79 8.61 -2.73 7.25
C ILE A 79 10.12 -2.53 7.19
N ASP A 80 10.86 -3.62 7.12
CA ASP A 80 12.31 -3.61 6.86
C ASP A 80 12.62 -3.44 5.36
N SER A 81 11.82 -2.64 4.66
CA SER A 81 11.96 -2.40 3.24
C SER A 81 12.58 -1.03 2.98
N LYS A 82 13.55 -1.00 2.09
CA LYS A 82 14.17 0.25 1.61
C LYS A 82 13.34 0.95 0.51
N GLY A 83 12.07 0.56 0.34
CA GLY A 83 11.18 1.10 -0.69
C GLY A 83 11.12 0.25 -1.96
N SER A 84 10.72 0.86 -3.07
CA SER A 84 10.68 0.23 -4.39
C SER A 84 12.07 0.19 -5.01
N SER A 85 12.39 -0.88 -5.73
CA SER A 85 13.69 -1.06 -6.38
C SER A 85 13.50 -1.35 -7.86
N VAL A 86 14.44 -0.90 -8.68
CA VAL A 86 14.54 -1.27 -10.10
C VAL A 86 15.39 -2.51 -10.21
N ALA A 87 14.87 -3.56 -10.85
CA ALA A 87 15.61 -4.78 -11.14
C ALA A 87 16.08 -4.79 -12.60
N VAL A 88 17.31 -5.21 -12.81
CA VAL A 88 17.91 -5.40 -14.14
C VAL A 88 18.58 -6.77 -14.22
N PRO A 89 18.79 -7.34 -15.42
CA PRO A 89 19.57 -8.56 -15.59
C PRO A 89 21.00 -8.40 -15.05
N LYS A 90 21.58 -9.46 -14.52
CA LYS A 90 22.98 -9.48 -14.08
C LYS A 90 23.91 -9.12 -15.24
N GLY A 91 24.97 -8.37 -14.93
CA GLY A 91 25.94 -7.90 -15.93
C GLY A 91 25.65 -6.53 -16.52
N ASN A 92 24.59 -5.84 -16.05
CA ASN A 92 24.23 -4.47 -16.47
C ASN A 92 24.58 -3.42 -15.39
N GLU A 93 25.75 -3.54 -14.78
CA GLU A 93 26.19 -2.67 -13.67
C GLU A 93 26.25 -1.19 -14.09
N ASP A 94 26.67 -0.91 -15.34
CA ASP A 94 26.74 0.47 -15.84
C ASP A 94 25.35 1.08 -16.00
N PHE A 95 24.37 0.29 -16.44
CA PHE A 95 22.98 0.74 -16.48
C PHE A 95 22.40 1.00 -15.08
N ILE A 96 22.72 0.15 -14.11
CA ILE A 96 22.30 0.38 -12.69
C ILE A 96 22.88 1.70 -12.17
N LYS A 97 24.13 2.05 -12.48
CA LYS A 97 24.72 3.33 -12.06
C LYS A 97 23.90 4.50 -12.58
N ILE A 98 23.60 4.51 -13.89
CA ILE A 98 22.79 5.57 -14.51
C ILE A 98 21.40 5.65 -13.84
N VAL A 99 20.73 4.50 -13.66
CA VAL A 99 19.42 4.47 -13.01
C VAL A 99 19.48 5.03 -11.59
N ASN A 100 20.47 4.66 -10.81
CA ASN A 100 20.64 5.14 -9.43
C ASN A 100 20.95 6.65 -9.37
N GLU A 101 21.75 7.18 -10.31
CA GLU A 101 22.02 8.61 -10.43
C GLU A 101 20.73 9.39 -10.73
N VAL A 102 19.94 8.94 -11.71
CA VAL A 102 18.67 9.57 -12.08
C VAL A 102 17.67 9.52 -10.91
N ILE A 103 17.54 8.38 -10.23
CA ILE A 103 16.65 8.26 -9.07
C ILE A 103 17.11 9.20 -7.95
N LYS A 104 18.42 9.25 -7.67
CA LYS A 104 18.97 10.12 -6.63
C LYS A 104 18.69 11.59 -6.94
N GLU A 105 18.98 12.05 -8.15
CA GLU A 105 18.73 13.41 -8.59
C GLU A 105 17.25 13.80 -8.42
N ASN A 106 16.33 12.97 -8.92
CA ASN A 106 14.90 13.26 -8.87
C ASN A 106 14.29 13.15 -7.47
N ARG A 107 14.90 12.37 -6.58
CA ARG A 107 14.53 12.37 -5.16
C ARG A 107 15.03 13.62 -4.46
N ASP A 108 16.29 13.98 -4.67
CA ASP A 108 16.94 15.08 -3.95
C ASP A 108 16.34 16.46 -4.34
N ASN A 109 15.80 16.60 -5.55
CA ASN A 109 15.11 17.82 -6.00
C ASN A 109 13.57 17.78 -5.81
N GLY A 110 13.01 16.72 -5.21
CA GLY A 110 11.59 16.60 -4.88
C GLY A 110 10.67 16.20 -6.05
N ASN A 111 11.20 15.94 -7.23
CA ASN A 111 10.41 15.57 -8.41
C ASN A 111 9.59 14.30 -8.19
N ILE A 112 10.14 13.29 -7.48
CA ILE A 112 9.42 12.03 -7.23
C ILE A 112 8.16 12.29 -6.42
N ASP A 113 8.22 13.10 -5.37
CA ASP A 113 7.07 13.43 -4.53
C ASP A 113 6.02 14.20 -5.35
N GLN A 114 6.45 15.17 -6.16
CA GLN A 114 5.56 15.89 -7.05
C GLN A 114 4.86 14.97 -8.05
N TRP A 115 5.57 14.03 -8.68
CA TRP A 115 4.97 13.08 -9.62
C TRP A 115 3.98 12.13 -8.95
N VAL A 116 4.28 11.69 -7.72
CA VAL A 116 3.34 10.87 -6.94
C VAL A 116 2.04 11.63 -6.69
N ASP A 117 2.12 12.91 -6.29
CA ASP A 117 0.95 13.76 -6.05
C ASP A 117 0.15 13.99 -7.34
N GLU A 118 0.81 14.32 -8.44
CA GLU A 118 0.16 14.52 -9.74
C GLU A 118 -0.55 13.25 -10.24
N MET A 119 0.11 12.10 -10.13
CA MET A 119 -0.46 10.83 -10.57
C MET A 119 -1.62 10.38 -9.67
N THR A 120 -1.54 10.67 -8.38
CA THR A 120 -2.65 10.42 -7.45
C THR A 120 -3.88 11.24 -7.82
N LYS A 121 -3.71 12.54 -8.12
CA LYS A 121 -4.80 13.41 -8.59
C LYS A 121 -5.43 12.89 -9.88
N LYS A 122 -4.59 12.53 -10.88
CA LYS A 122 -5.08 11.97 -12.16
C LYS A 122 -5.83 10.65 -11.99
N ALA A 123 -5.35 9.77 -11.11
CA ALA A 123 -6.04 8.50 -10.84
C ALA A 123 -7.44 8.73 -10.26
N VAL A 124 -7.58 9.71 -9.38
CA VAL A 124 -8.87 10.11 -8.79
C VAL A 124 -9.81 10.71 -9.84
N GLU A 125 -9.32 11.59 -10.70
CA GLU A 125 -10.13 12.18 -11.79
C GLU A 125 -10.65 11.11 -12.75
N ASN A 126 -9.83 10.10 -13.07
CA ASN A 126 -10.21 9.00 -13.93
C ASN A 126 -11.22 8.03 -13.28
N ALA A 127 -11.17 7.87 -11.95
CA ALA A 127 -12.11 7.03 -11.20
C ALA A 127 -13.52 7.64 -11.08
N LYS A 128 -13.68 8.94 -11.36
CA LYS A 128 -14.97 9.66 -11.35
C LYS A 128 -15.68 9.68 -12.72
N LYS A 129 -15.05 9.16 -13.77
CA LYS A 129 -15.62 9.00 -15.10
C LYS A 129 -16.23 7.63 -15.28
#